data_082e4063fc9a01cdd84fe728a2a54b4c
#
_entry.id   082e4063fc9a01cdd84fe728a2a54b4c
#
_cell.length_a   1.000
_cell.length_b   1.000
_cell.length_c   1.000
_cell.angle_alpha   90.00
_cell.angle_beta   90.00
_cell.angle_gamma   90.00
#
_symmetry.space_group_name_H-M   'P 1'
#
loop_
_entity.id
_entity.type
_entity.pdbx_description
1 polymer ?
#
loop_
_entity_poly.entity_id
_entity_poly.type
_entity_poly.pdbx_seq_one_letter_code
_entity_poly.pdbx_strand_id
1 'polypeptide(L)'
;MKLDNADVEFYSELDELDEPFDVVMTDEALYAYAEIPSEKVYARIGNLIDFLAEHPYFGEEYDPYYQAAFPPIDCRVFFCAHYGVYYHVDAEQRNISILAIEDHRKNPLSRFKLLK
;
A
#
# COMPACT_ATOMS: atom_id res chain seq x y z
N MET A 1 12.09 -18.90 -16.64
CA MET A 1 13.39 -18.55 -17.24
C MET A 1 14.45 -18.36 -16.16
N LYS A 2 15.59 -18.85 -16.42
CA LYS A 2 16.71 -18.63 -15.53
C LYS A 2 17.41 -17.33 -15.92
N LEU A 3 17.56 -16.41 -14.99
CA LEU A 3 18.33 -15.21 -15.25
C LEU A 3 19.81 -15.54 -15.33
N ASP A 4 20.52 -14.90 -16.21
CA ASP A 4 21.97 -15.08 -16.23
C ASP A 4 22.58 -14.27 -15.09
N ASN A 5 23.89 -14.46 -14.87
CA ASN A 5 24.56 -13.81 -13.75
C ASN A 5 24.56 -12.28 -13.88
N ALA A 6 24.61 -11.78 -15.10
CA ALA A 6 24.63 -10.32 -15.31
C ALA A 6 23.29 -9.70 -14.90
N ASP A 7 22.19 -10.37 -15.22
CA ASP A 7 20.87 -9.87 -14.83
C ASP A 7 20.70 -9.89 -13.32
N VAL A 8 21.14 -10.97 -12.68
CA VAL A 8 21.05 -11.09 -11.23
C VAL A 8 21.89 -9.99 -10.55
N GLU A 9 23.10 -9.78 -11.05
CA GLU A 9 23.97 -8.76 -10.49
C GLU A 9 23.39 -7.36 -10.67
N PHE A 10 22.75 -7.10 -11.82
CA PHE A 10 22.14 -5.81 -12.08
C PHE A 10 21.05 -5.50 -11.06
N TYR A 11 20.17 -6.45 -10.81
CA TYR A 11 19.10 -6.25 -9.84
C TYR A 11 19.61 -6.09 -8.42
N SER A 12 20.66 -6.83 -8.08
CA SER A 12 21.28 -6.70 -6.77
C SER A 12 21.90 -5.33 -6.58
N GLU A 13 22.53 -4.79 -7.61
CA GLU A 13 23.09 -3.44 -7.54
C GLU A 13 22.01 -2.39 -7.34
N LEU A 14 20.87 -2.54 -8.02
CA LEU A 14 19.76 -1.61 -7.84
C LEU A 14 19.23 -1.65 -6.43
N ASP A 15 19.11 -2.86 -5.85
CA ASP A 15 18.65 -3.01 -4.48
C ASP A 15 19.62 -2.38 -3.49
N GLU A 16 20.90 -2.47 -3.76
CA GLU A 16 21.91 -1.89 -2.88
C GLU A 16 21.96 -0.36 -2.99
N LEU A 17 21.73 0.17 -4.20
CA LEU A 17 21.77 1.60 -4.42
C LEU A 17 20.50 2.31 -4.00
N ASP A 18 19.37 1.61 -4.06
CA ASP A 18 18.08 2.18 -3.74
C ASP A 18 17.71 1.82 -2.31
N GLU A 19 17.69 2.84 -1.46
CA GLU A 19 17.23 2.63 -0.10
C GLU A 19 15.73 2.35 -0.09
N PRO A 20 15.25 1.57 0.87
CA PRO A 20 13.82 1.36 1.01
C PRO A 20 13.09 2.70 1.19
N PHE A 21 11.86 2.75 0.71
CA PHE A 21 11.01 3.92 0.92
C PHE A 21 10.59 3.98 2.39
N ASP A 22 10.45 5.19 2.91
CA ASP A 22 9.87 5.39 4.22
C ASP A 22 8.36 5.20 4.11
N VAL A 23 7.77 4.49 5.05
CA VAL A 23 6.34 4.24 5.06
C VAL A 23 5.73 4.91 6.28
N VAL A 24 4.74 5.77 6.05
CA VAL A 24 4.01 6.44 7.12
C VAL A 24 2.53 6.14 6.96
N MET A 25 1.77 6.29 8.04
CA MET A 25 0.33 6.05 8.02
C MET A 25 -0.38 7.31 8.49
N THR A 26 -1.51 7.62 7.83
CA THR A 26 -2.40 8.66 8.35
C THR A 26 -3.00 8.16 9.67
N ASP A 27 -3.54 9.08 10.45
CA ASP A 27 -4.19 8.71 11.71
C ASP A 27 -5.36 7.76 11.46
N GLU A 28 -6.14 8.00 10.41
CA GLU A 28 -7.27 7.16 10.05
C GLU A 28 -6.81 5.74 9.72
N ALA A 29 -5.73 5.63 8.94
CA ALA A 29 -5.19 4.32 8.58
C ALA A 29 -4.65 3.60 9.81
N LEU A 30 -3.98 4.33 10.68
CA LEU A 30 -3.41 3.74 11.88
C LEU A 30 -4.49 3.21 12.81
N TYR A 31 -5.57 3.97 13.01
CA TYR A 31 -6.69 3.50 13.82
C TYR A 31 -7.35 2.28 13.22
N ALA A 32 -7.58 2.30 11.90
CA ALA A 32 -8.18 1.16 11.23
C ALA A 32 -7.30 -0.08 11.35
N TYR A 33 -6.00 0.09 11.22
CA TYR A 33 -5.05 -1.00 11.36
C TYR A 33 -5.10 -1.59 12.78
N ALA A 34 -5.07 -0.72 13.78
CA ALA A 34 -5.09 -1.16 15.18
C ALA A 34 -6.37 -1.90 15.55
N GLU A 35 -7.47 -1.63 14.83
CA GLU A 35 -8.77 -2.23 15.13
C GLU A 35 -9.03 -3.54 14.40
N ILE A 36 -8.08 -4.02 13.60
CA ILE A 36 -8.27 -5.31 12.91
C ILE A 36 -8.33 -6.42 13.96
N PRO A 37 -9.47 -7.14 14.05
CA PRO A 37 -9.66 -8.10 15.15
C PRO A 37 -8.88 -9.40 14.97
N SER A 38 -8.57 -9.77 13.74
CA SER A 38 -7.84 -11.00 13.48
C SER A 38 -6.34 -10.75 13.59
N GLU A 39 -5.70 -11.38 14.56
CA GLU A 39 -4.24 -11.26 14.71
C GLU A 39 -3.50 -11.72 13.47
N LYS A 40 -4.01 -12.75 12.83
CA LYS A 40 -3.40 -13.29 11.61
C LYS A 40 -3.47 -12.29 10.47
N VAL A 41 -4.61 -11.66 10.28
CA VAL A 41 -4.78 -10.65 9.23
C VAL A 41 -3.98 -9.41 9.56
N TYR A 42 -4.00 -8.98 10.82
CA TYR A 42 -3.20 -7.86 11.30
C TYR A 42 -1.72 -8.06 10.96
N ALA A 43 -1.18 -9.22 11.32
CA ALA A 43 0.23 -9.53 11.05
C ALA A 43 0.53 -9.56 9.56
N ARG A 44 -0.39 -10.12 8.77
CA ARG A 44 -0.18 -10.24 7.33
C ARG A 44 -0.19 -8.87 6.66
N ILE A 45 -1.12 -8.00 7.06
CA ILE A 45 -1.18 -6.64 6.53
C ILE A 45 0.10 -5.88 6.91
N GLY A 46 0.56 -6.02 8.15
CA GLY A 46 1.80 -5.40 8.59
C GLY A 46 2.99 -5.84 7.76
N ASN A 47 3.08 -7.13 7.47
CA ASN A 47 4.15 -7.65 6.62
C ASN A 47 4.08 -7.11 5.20
N LEU A 48 2.87 -6.96 4.66
CA LEU A 48 2.70 -6.40 3.32
C LEU A 48 3.02 -4.91 3.28
N ILE A 49 2.72 -4.18 4.34
CA ILE A 49 3.10 -2.78 4.44
C ILE A 49 4.63 -2.65 4.46
N ASP A 50 5.30 -3.51 5.23
CA ASP A 50 6.77 -3.52 5.24
C ASP A 50 7.33 -3.87 3.86
N PHE A 51 6.68 -4.77 3.15
CA PHE A 51 7.07 -5.16 1.81
C PHE A 51 7.02 -3.97 0.84
N LEU A 52 6.07 -3.06 1.03
CA LEU A 52 5.96 -1.87 0.19
C LEU A 52 7.21 -1.01 0.21
N ALA A 53 7.94 -0.99 1.31
CA ALA A 53 9.15 -0.16 1.41
C ALA A 53 10.15 -0.52 0.32
N GLU A 54 10.21 -1.78 -0.07
CA GLU A 54 11.12 -2.25 -1.12
C GLU A 54 10.42 -2.44 -2.46
N HIS A 55 9.10 -2.54 -2.46
CA HIS A 55 8.29 -2.77 -3.66
C HIS A 55 7.10 -1.82 -3.67
N PRO A 56 7.35 -0.51 -3.85
CA PRO A 56 6.29 0.50 -3.70
C PRO A 56 5.14 0.36 -4.71
N TYR A 57 5.41 -0.27 -5.85
CA TYR A 57 4.38 -0.44 -6.87
C TYR A 57 3.76 -1.84 -6.85
N PHE A 58 3.89 -2.54 -5.73
CA PHE A 58 3.31 -3.86 -5.54
C PHE A 58 1.79 -3.86 -5.74
N GLY A 59 1.10 -2.86 -5.21
CA GLY A 59 -0.34 -2.75 -5.39
C GLY A 59 -0.71 -2.25 -6.78
N GLU A 60 -1.98 -2.31 -7.08
CA GLU A 60 -2.51 -1.83 -8.36
C GLU A 60 -2.90 -0.36 -8.25
N GLU A 61 -2.87 0.35 -9.38
CA GLU A 61 -3.42 1.69 -9.42
C GLU A 61 -4.89 1.63 -9.05
N TYR A 62 -5.32 2.52 -8.16
CA TYR A 62 -6.71 2.58 -7.77
C TYR A 62 -7.46 3.46 -8.75
N ASP A 63 -8.36 2.83 -9.51
CA ASP A 63 -9.18 3.50 -10.53
C ASP A 63 -10.63 3.18 -10.24
N PRO A 64 -11.26 3.91 -9.32
CA PRO A 64 -12.62 3.61 -8.91
C PRO A 64 -13.63 3.84 -10.03
N TYR A 65 -14.61 2.97 -10.09
CA TYR A 65 -15.67 3.06 -11.08
C TYR A 65 -16.50 4.35 -10.91
N TYR A 66 -16.74 4.73 -9.66
CA TYR A 66 -17.53 5.92 -9.37
C TYR A 66 -16.62 7.07 -8.99
N GLN A 67 -16.82 8.20 -9.62
CA GLN A 67 -16.03 9.39 -9.34
C GLN A 67 -16.11 9.80 -7.87
N ALA A 68 -17.25 9.57 -7.23
CA ALA A 68 -17.42 9.90 -5.81
C ALA A 68 -16.47 9.13 -4.91
N ALA A 69 -15.93 8.02 -5.39
CA ALA A 69 -14.99 7.21 -4.63
C ALA A 69 -13.53 7.57 -4.89
N PHE A 70 -13.26 8.56 -5.74
CA PHE A 70 -11.87 8.97 -5.98
C PHE A 70 -11.26 9.60 -4.74
N PRO A 71 -10.04 9.20 -4.37
CA PRO A 71 -9.31 9.89 -3.32
C PRO A 71 -8.82 11.25 -3.84
N PRO A 72 -8.43 12.16 -2.94
CA PRO A 72 -7.94 13.49 -3.36
C PRO A 72 -6.60 13.46 -4.06
N ILE A 73 -5.86 12.38 -3.99
CA ILE A 73 -4.56 12.22 -4.66
C ILE A 73 -4.51 10.84 -5.30
N ASP A 74 -3.60 10.67 -6.23
CA ASP A 74 -3.39 9.37 -6.87
C ASP A 74 -3.01 8.34 -5.82
N CYS A 75 -3.62 7.19 -5.88
CA CYS A 75 -3.28 6.14 -4.94
C CYS A 75 -3.29 4.77 -5.59
N ARG A 76 -2.70 3.85 -4.88
CA ARG A 76 -2.65 2.44 -5.23
C ARG A 76 -3.31 1.65 -4.12
N VAL A 77 -3.64 0.42 -4.40
CA VAL A 77 -4.32 -0.43 -3.42
C VAL A 77 -3.79 -1.86 -3.53
N PHE A 78 -3.64 -2.50 -2.38
CA PHE A 78 -3.52 -3.96 -2.34
C PHE A 78 -4.58 -4.51 -1.41
N PHE A 79 -4.94 -5.77 -1.63
CA PHE A 79 -5.99 -6.40 -0.85
C PHE A 79 -5.42 -7.54 -0.02
N CYS A 80 -5.92 -7.66 1.20
CA CYS A 80 -5.58 -8.75 2.09
C CYS A 80 -6.84 -9.15 2.83
N ALA A 81 -7.29 -10.39 2.64
CA ALA A 81 -8.57 -10.84 3.16
C ALA A 81 -9.67 -9.90 2.62
N HIS A 82 -10.49 -9.35 3.51
CA HIS A 82 -11.55 -8.43 3.09
C HIS A 82 -11.18 -6.96 3.29
N TYR A 83 -9.88 -6.68 3.43
CA TYR A 83 -9.39 -5.31 3.61
C TYR A 83 -8.71 -4.81 2.36
N GLY A 84 -8.90 -3.53 2.05
CA GLY A 84 -8.12 -2.84 1.05
C GLY A 84 -7.20 -1.86 1.75
N VAL A 85 -5.93 -1.84 1.36
CA VAL A 85 -4.94 -0.90 1.89
C VAL A 85 -4.61 0.08 0.78
N TYR A 86 -4.95 1.34 0.99
CA TYR A 86 -4.83 2.39 -0.02
C TYR A 86 -3.65 3.28 0.34
N TYR A 87 -2.78 3.51 -0.62
CA TYR A 87 -1.54 4.23 -0.34
C TYR A 87 -1.11 5.08 -1.54
N HIS A 88 -0.32 6.10 -1.25
CA HIS A 88 0.25 6.99 -2.25
C HIS A 88 1.77 6.84 -2.23
N VAL A 89 2.38 6.79 -3.41
CA VAL A 89 3.83 6.69 -3.56
C VAL A 89 4.37 8.04 -4.03
N ASP A 90 5.27 8.62 -3.25
CA ASP A 90 6.01 9.82 -3.64
C ASP A 90 7.43 9.39 -4.00
N ALA A 91 7.67 9.22 -5.29
CA ALA A 91 8.95 8.72 -5.76
C ALA A 91 10.10 9.71 -5.52
N GLU A 92 9.80 11.01 -5.59
CA GLU A 92 10.83 12.03 -5.39
C GLU A 92 11.31 12.06 -3.96
N GLN A 93 10.39 11.99 -3.02
CA GLN A 93 10.72 12.00 -1.60
C GLN A 93 11.02 10.61 -1.07
N ARG A 94 10.82 9.59 -1.88
CA ARG A 94 11.00 8.19 -1.52
C ARG A 94 10.21 7.83 -0.27
N ASN A 95 8.94 8.21 -0.27
CA ASN A 95 8.06 7.82 0.83
C ASN A 95 6.71 7.32 0.33
N ILE A 96 6.07 6.56 1.18
CA ILE A 96 4.76 5.96 0.94
C ILE A 96 3.87 6.37 2.08
N SER A 97 2.70 6.91 1.75
CA SER A 97 1.69 7.26 2.75
C SER A 97 0.54 6.27 2.66
N ILE A 98 0.31 5.53 3.74
CA ILE A 98 -0.87 4.67 3.83
C ILE A 98 -2.04 5.59 4.18
N LEU A 99 -2.97 5.71 3.26
CA LEU A 99 -4.07 6.68 3.37
C LEU A 99 -5.29 6.12 4.09
N ALA A 100 -5.59 4.85 3.85
CA ALA A 100 -6.78 4.22 4.41
C ALA A 100 -6.62 2.72 4.41
N ILE A 101 -7.23 2.08 5.39
CA ILE A 101 -7.38 0.63 5.43
C ILE A 101 -8.86 0.39 5.63
N GLU A 102 -9.51 -0.20 4.63
CA GLU A 102 -10.96 -0.31 4.59
C GLU A 102 -11.43 -1.75 4.61
N ASP A 103 -12.38 -2.02 5.47
CA ASP A 103 -13.04 -3.32 5.52
C ASP A 103 -14.12 -3.34 4.44
N HIS A 104 -13.90 -4.10 3.39
CA HIS A 104 -14.79 -4.15 2.24
C HIS A 104 -16.11 -4.85 2.50
N ARG A 105 -16.29 -5.44 3.67
CA ARG A 105 -17.60 -5.96 4.09
C ARG A 105 -18.51 -4.84 4.54
N LYS A 106 -17.95 -3.66 4.85
CA LYS A 106 -18.72 -2.48 5.20
C LYS A 106 -19.11 -1.74 3.92
N ASN A 107 -19.76 -0.59 4.06
CA ASN A 107 -20.23 0.17 2.89
C ASN A 107 -19.06 0.67 2.06
N PRO A 108 -18.85 0.13 0.86
CA PRO A 108 -17.69 0.51 0.04
C PRO A 108 -17.76 1.95 -0.48
N LEU A 109 -18.95 2.55 -0.52
CA LEU A 109 -19.09 3.92 -1.02
C LEU A 109 -18.63 4.96 -0.01
N SER A 110 -18.39 4.56 1.24
CA SER A 110 -17.92 5.47 2.27
C SER A 110 -16.42 5.45 2.45
N ARG A 111 -15.71 4.66 1.65
CA ARG A 111 -14.31 4.37 1.91
C ARG A 111 -13.39 5.58 1.95
N PHE A 112 -13.67 6.62 1.16
CA PHE A 112 -12.85 7.82 1.18
C PHE A 112 -13.58 9.03 1.76
N LYS A 113 -14.57 8.78 2.58
CA LYS A 113 -15.40 9.84 3.13
C LYS A 113 -14.60 10.87 3.92
N LEU A 114 -13.62 10.40 4.67
CA LEU A 114 -12.78 11.28 5.48
C LEU A 114 -11.68 11.97 4.70
N LEU A 115 -11.40 11.53 3.50
CA LEU A 115 -10.35 12.09 2.66
C LEU A 115 -10.85 13.21 1.74
N LYS A 116 -12.12 13.45 1.72
CA LYS A 116 -12.71 14.49 0.87
C LYS A 116 -12.74 15.84 1.57
#